data_8d3ca482ba3a4282191d46f18cff25ae
#
_entry.id   8d3ca482ba3a4282191d46f18cff25ae
#
_cell.length_a   1.000
_cell.length_b   1.000
_cell.length_c   1.000
_cell.angle_alpha   90.00
_cell.angle_beta   90.00
_cell.angle_gamma   90.00
#
_symmetry.space_group_name_H-M   'P 1'
#
loop_
_entity.id
_entity.type
_entity.pdbx_description
1 polymer ?
#
loop_
_entity_poly.entity_id
_entity_poly.type
_entity_poly.pdbx_seq_one_letter_code
_entity_poly.pdbx_strand_id
1 'polypeptide(L)'
;LRDNYKSFGRCICLVDKNIEENYGQEIENYFNHHKIILEKLIYRAMEVDKHIKNVEKIVEDFRKLGVNRNEPILIIGGGVIGDIGAFAASIYHRSTPYIMLSTSVVSAIDSGPSPRSCCDAGGFKNLLGSFHAPVLNISDRSFFKSLKTSWVRHGIAEIHKMAVIRDAELFNLLEDTGHDLMKTHFGTINCNHQDRIVSKSKKIIGLSLKSYVESEYDNLHEVHSIRDHAFGHGLSANFELKAGLLHGHAISVEMNLSSFMSYKRGWISEKDLHRIFRLFSVYELSLWHDILLDEKCMNQGFDKILQKRGGNLAIPVPSSIGKCKYINDLTKTELKNIIQEYKLIVSKYPRKGLGVEPLCSDAGLEDPVTVFKTDEKITKEASLN
;
A
#
# COMPACT_ATOMS: atom_id res chain seq x y z
N LEU A 1 -15.48 3.30 18.79
CA LEU A 1 -15.66 1.83 18.75
C LEU A 1 -16.78 1.36 19.68
N ARG A 2 -16.85 1.79 20.94
CA ARG A 2 -17.85 1.35 21.94
C ARG A 2 -19.27 1.20 21.37
N ASP A 3 -19.78 2.23 20.71
CA ASP A 3 -21.19 2.27 20.29
C ASP A 3 -21.52 1.26 19.19
N ASN A 4 -20.51 0.81 18.43
CA ASN A 4 -20.68 -0.23 17.41
C ASN A 4 -20.84 -1.65 18.01
N TYR A 5 -20.34 -1.89 19.25
CA TYR A 5 -20.31 -3.22 19.87
C TYR A 5 -21.21 -3.33 21.09
N LYS A 6 -21.69 -2.21 21.64
CA LYS A 6 -22.50 -2.20 22.87
C LYS A 6 -23.75 -3.08 22.78
N SER A 7 -24.43 -3.09 21.63
CA SER A 7 -25.64 -3.89 21.42
C SER A 7 -25.37 -5.39 21.33
N PHE A 8 -24.15 -5.77 20.95
CA PHE A 8 -23.73 -7.18 20.85
C PHE A 8 -23.13 -7.71 22.17
N GLY A 9 -22.73 -6.82 23.09
CA GLY A 9 -22.04 -7.17 24.34
C GLY A 9 -20.64 -7.74 24.15
N ARG A 10 -20.22 -7.93 22.90
CA ARG A 10 -18.88 -8.44 22.54
C ARG A 10 -18.35 -7.76 21.27
N CYS A 11 -17.03 -7.89 21.07
CA CYS A 11 -16.30 -7.51 19.86
C CYS A 11 -15.43 -8.68 19.41
N ILE A 12 -15.60 -9.14 18.18
CA ILE A 12 -14.71 -10.11 17.55
C ILE A 12 -13.64 -9.31 16.81
N CYS A 13 -12.39 -9.49 17.22
CA CYS A 13 -11.25 -8.71 16.78
C CYS A 13 -10.24 -9.58 16.06
N LEU A 14 -10.04 -9.34 14.77
CA LEU A 14 -8.94 -9.88 13.99
C LEU A 14 -7.75 -8.93 14.12
N VAL A 15 -6.67 -9.37 14.74
CA VAL A 15 -5.54 -8.51 15.09
C VAL A 15 -4.21 -9.06 14.57
N ASP A 16 -3.37 -8.16 14.02
CA ASP A 16 -1.99 -8.46 13.65
C ASP A 16 -1.18 -8.82 14.92
N LYS A 17 -0.39 -9.89 14.85
CA LYS A 17 0.46 -10.35 15.94
C LYS A 17 1.37 -9.25 16.50
N ASN A 18 1.97 -8.41 15.64
CA ASN A 18 2.82 -7.31 16.10
C ASN A 18 2.02 -6.25 16.88
N ILE A 19 0.75 -6.04 16.52
CA ILE A 19 -0.14 -5.12 17.24
C ILE A 19 -0.54 -5.72 18.57
N GLU A 20 -0.85 -7.01 18.63
CA GLU A 20 -1.13 -7.70 19.88
C GLU A 20 0.06 -7.62 20.86
N GLU A 21 1.29 -7.85 20.37
CA GLU A 21 2.50 -7.77 21.19
C GLU A 21 2.79 -6.36 21.73
N ASN A 22 2.45 -5.31 20.98
CA ASN A 22 2.74 -3.92 21.36
C ASN A 22 1.60 -3.21 22.07
N TYR A 23 0.34 -3.58 21.80
CA TYR A 23 -0.85 -2.83 22.23
C TYR A 23 -1.99 -3.72 22.75
N GLY A 24 -1.79 -5.03 22.83
CA GLY A 24 -2.85 -5.99 23.22
C GLY A 24 -3.48 -5.67 24.56
N GLN A 25 -2.67 -5.24 25.54
CA GLN A 25 -3.17 -4.88 26.87
C GLN A 25 -4.00 -3.59 26.86
N GLU A 26 -3.58 -2.56 26.09
CA GLU A 26 -4.33 -1.32 25.96
C GLU A 26 -5.67 -1.54 25.26
N ILE A 27 -5.69 -2.41 24.23
CA ILE A 27 -6.91 -2.81 23.54
C ILE A 27 -7.86 -3.54 24.49
N GLU A 28 -7.37 -4.51 25.27
CA GLU A 28 -8.15 -5.22 26.30
C GLU A 28 -8.71 -4.25 27.36
N ASN A 29 -7.87 -3.36 27.87
CA ASN A 29 -8.28 -2.38 28.87
C ASN A 29 -9.41 -1.47 28.35
N TYR A 30 -9.36 -1.08 27.06
CA TYR A 30 -10.42 -0.31 26.43
C TYR A 30 -11.77 -1.05 26.44
N PHE A 31 -11.81 -2.29 26.00
CA PHE A 31 -13.04 -3.08 25.93
C PHE A 31 -13.58 -3.44 27.31
N ASN A 32 -12.68 -3.81 28.26
CA ASN A 32 -13.03 -4.08 29.65
C ASN A 32 -13.65 -2.85 30.32
N HIS A 33 -13.07 -1.66 30.12
CA HIS A 33 -13.63 -0.40 30.62
C HIS A 33 -15.06 -0.17 30.15
N HIS A 34 -15.37 -0.56 28.92
CA HIS A 34 -16.70 -0.43 28.34
C HIS A 34 -17.63 -1.64 28.57
N LYS A 35 -17.18 -2.65 29.33
CA LYS A 35 -17.92 -3.90 29.62
C LYS A 35 -18.34 -4.64 28.34
N ILE A 36 -17.45 -4.68 27.35
CA ILE A 36 -17.62 -5.40 26.09
C ILE A 36 -16.63 -6.57 26.11
N ILE A 37 -17.10 -7.80 25.93
CA ILE A 37 -16.23 -8.98 25.82
C ILE A 37 -15.40 -8.91 24.56
N LEU A 38 -14.08 -9.02 24.67
CA LEU A 38 -13.18 -9.00 23.51
C LEU A 38 -12.76 -10.44 23.17
N GLU A 39 -13.14 -10.89 21.98
CA GLU A 39 -12.74 -12.18 21.39
C GLU A 39 -11.65 -11.92 20.33
N LYS A 40 -10.40 -12.30 20.62
CA LYS A 40 -9.27 -12.02 19.73
C LYS A 40 -8.90 -13.19 18.82
N LEU A 41 -8.73 -12.93 17.54
CA LEU A 41 -8.13 -13.79 16.52
C LEU A 41 -6.80 -13.18 16.12
N ILE A 42 -5.70 -13.75 16.60
CA ILE A 42 -4.35 -13.22 16.40
C ILE A 42 -3.72 -13.92 15.20
N TYR A 43 -3.32 -13.14 14.20
CA TYR A 43 -2.72 -13.63 12.96
C TYR A 43 -1.38 -12.94 12.69
N ARG A 44 -0.40 -13.71 12.22
CA ARG A 44 0.78 -13.12 11.56
C ARG A 44 0.32 -12.51 10.24
N ALA A 45 0.75 -11.30 9.93
CA ALA A 45 0.32 -10.56 8.74
C ALA A 45 1.51 -10.00 7.97
N MET A 46 2.39 -10.87 7.48
CA MET A 46 3.45 -10.57 6.53
C MET A 46 2.95 -10.75 5.08
N GLU A 47 3.63 -10.19 4.09
CA GLU A 47 3.22 -10.30 2.69
C GLU A 47 3.04 -11.77 2.23
N VAL A 48 3.89 -12.68 2.70
CA VAL A 48 3.79 -14.13 2.42
C VAL A 48 2.54 -14.78 3.03
N ASP A 49 1.92 -14.15 4.02
CA ASP A 49 0.68 -14.62 4.65
C ASP A 49 -0.58 -14.14 3.91
N LYS A 50 -0.44 -13.24 2.94
CA LYS A 50 -1.54 -12.69 2.14
C LYS A 50 -2.06 -13.71 1.12
N HIS A 51 -2.52 -14.84 1.59
CA HIS A 51 -2.90 -15.99 0.76
C HIS A 51 -4.31 -16.48 1.07
N ILE A 52 -4.98 -17.05 0.07
CA ILE A 52 -6.37 -17.56 0.17
C ILE A 52 -6.55 -18.57 1.32
N LYS A 53 -5.54 -19.38 1.64
CA LYS A 53 -5.58 -20.32 2.78
C LYS A 53 -5.78 -19.63 4.13
N ASN A 54 -5.21 -18.44 4.32
CA ASN A 54 -5.43 -17.66 5.54
C ASN A 54 -6.82 -17.03 5.56
N VAL A 55 -7.36 -16.63 4.42
CA VAL A 55 -8.76 -16.17 4.30
C VAL A 55 -9.73 -17.28 4.71
N GLU A 56 -9.52 -18.49 4.20
CA GLU A 56 -10.33 -19.69 4.55
C GLU A 56 -10.27 -19.97 6.05
N LYS A 57 -9.09 -19.93 6.65
CA LYS A 57 -8.90 -20.12 8.10
C LYS A 57 -9.62 -19.06 8.93
N ILE A 58 -9.56 -17.78 8.51
CA ILE A 58 -10.28 -16.69 9.18
C ILE A 58 -11.80 -16.93 9.12
N VAL A 59 -12.33 -17.36 7.99
CA VAL A 59 -13.75 -17.71 7.83
C VAL A 59 -14.16 -18.87 8.76
N GLU A 60 -13.30 -19.89 8.90
CA GLU A 60 -13.55 -20.98 9.85
C GLU A 60 -13.57 -20.49 11.30
N ASP A 61 -12.67 -19.58 11.66
CA ASP A 61 -12.60 -19.03 13.02
C ASP A 61 -13.82 -18.13 13.29
N PHE A 62 -14.31 -17.34 12.33
CA PHE A 62 -15.58 -16.61 12.43
C PHE A 62 -16.75 -17.57 12.70
N ARG A 63 -16.79 -18.70 12.00
CA ARG A 63 -17.81 -19.73 12.21
C ARG A 63 -17.73 -20.34 13.60
N LYS A 64 -16.53 -20.66 14.10
CA LYS A 64 -16.34 -21.24 15.45
C LYS A 64 -16.79 -20.28 16.55
N LEU A 65 -16.57 -18.98 16.38
CA LEU A 65 -17.00 -17.92 17.30
C LEU A 65 -18.49 -17.55 17.14
N GLY A 66 -19.17 -18.15 16.16
CA GLY A 66 -20.58 -17.86 15.91
C GLY A 66 -20.83 -16.39 15.56
N VAL A 67 -20.01 -15.82 14.68
CA VAL A 67 -20.17 -14.43 14.21
C VAL A 67 -21.54 -14.27 13.58
N ASN A 68 -22.30 -13.28 14.06
CA ASN A 68 -23.60 -12.95 13.51
C ASN A 68 -23.46 -12.15 12.21
N ARG A 69 -24.39 -12.32 11.27
CA ARG A 69 -24.36 -11.64 9.96
C ARG A 69 -24.20 -10.12 10.03
N ASN A 70 -24.78 -9.49 11.04
CA ASN A 70 -24.79 -8.03 11.21
C ASN A 70 -23.80 -7.55 12.27
N GLU A 71 -23.03 -8.46 12.87
CA GLU A 71 -22.02 -8.16 13.90
C GLU A 71 -20.73 -7.71 13.20
N PRO A 72 -20.28 -6.46 13.38
CA PRO A 72 -19.10 -5.98 12.68
C PRO A 72 -17.83 -6.63 13.26
N ILE A 73 -16.97 -7.11 12.37
CA ILE A 73 -15.62 -7.58 12.76
C ILE A 73 -14.72 -6.36 12.93
N LEU A 74 -14.00 -6.29 14.04
CA LEU A 74 -12.91 -5.31 14.19
C LEU A 74 -11.62 -5.88 13.60
N ILE A 75 -11.04 -5.20 12.63
CA ILE A 75 -9.74 -5.56 12.05
C ILE A 75 -8.72 -4.52 12.52
N ILE A 76 -7.66 -4.96 13.21
CA ILE A 76 -6.60 -4.06 13.72
C ILE A 76 -5.26 -4.46 13.12
N GLY A 77 -4.67 -3.57 12.31
CA GLY A 77 -3.35 -3.81 11.75
C GLY A 77 -3.00 -3.00 10.51
N GLY A 78 -2.04 -3.50 9.75
CA GLY A 78 -1.60 -2.95 8.48
C GLY A 78 -2.41 -3.46 7.28
N GLY A 79 -1.89 -3.22 6.06
CA GLY A 79 -2.57 -3.59 4.81
C GLY A 79 -2.84 -5.08 4.67
N VAL A 80 -1.90 -5.95 5.04
CA VAL A 80 -2.05 -7.40 4.85
C VAL A 80 -3.22 -7.97 5.65
N ILE A 81 -3.29 -7.68 6.95
CA ILE A 81 -4.41 -8.17 7.78
C ILE A 81 -5.73 -7.52 7.36
N GLY A 82 -5.68 -6.24 6.92
CA GLY A 82 -6.82 -5.53 6.35
C GLY A 82 -7.37 -6.26 5.13
N ASP A 83 -6.51 -6.59 4.17
CA ASP A 83 -6.90 -7.26 2.93
C ASP A 83 -7.50 -8.64 3.15
N ILE A 84 -6.80 -9.54 3.89
CA ILE A 84 -7.31 -10.90 4.13
C ILE A 84 -8.52 -10.92 5.05
N GLY A 85 -8.59 -10.03 6.03
CA GLY A 85 -9.71 -9.91 6.96
C GLY A 85 -10.96 -9.33 6.28
N ALA A 86 -10.80 -8.25 5.48
CA ALA A 86 -11.89 -7.68 4.71
C ALA A 86 -12.42 -8.66 3.65
N PHE A 87 -11.53 -9.42 2.99
CA PHE A 87 -11.97 -10.45 2.06
C PHE A 87 -12.71 -11.58 2.77
N ALA A 88 -12.24 -12.05 3.92
CA ALA A 88 -12.94 -13.03 4.74
C ALA A 88 -14.33 -12.53 5.15
N ALA A 89 -14.43 -11.28 5.62
CA ALA A 89 -15.70 -10.66 5.98
C ALA A 89 -16.68 -10.54 4.78
N SER A 90 -16.14 -10.25 3.58
CA SER A 90 -16.94 -10.10 2.37
C SER A 90 -17.62 -11.39 1.93
N ILE A 91 -16.93 -12.54 2.10
CA ILE A 91 -17.46 -13.86 1.71
C ILE A 91 -18.26 -14.52 2.85
N TYR A 92 -17.91 -14.23 4.12
CA TYR A 92 -18.64 -14.74 5.26
C TYR A 92 -20.05 -14.14 5.32
N HIS A 93 -21.09 -14.99 5.36
CA HIS A 93 -22.49 -14.59 5.27
C HIS A 93 -22.82 -13.65 4.09
N ARG A 94 -22.00 -13.60 3.05
CA ARG A 94 -22.17 -12.73 1.86
C ARG A 94 -22.21 -11.26 2.23
N SER A 95 -21.17 -10.73 2.85
CA SER A 95 -20.99 -9.33 3.25
C SER A 95 -21.28 -9.06 4.73
N THR A 96 -20.52 -9.70 5.63
CA THR A 96 -20.49 -9.31 7.06
C THR A 96 -19.77 -7.96 7.19
N PRO A 97 -20.34 -7.00 7.94
CA PRO A 97 -19.69 -5.69 8.11
C PRO A 97 -18.36 -5.80 8.86
N TYR A 98 -17.45 -4.87 8.60
CA TYR A 98 -16.21 -4.76 9.38
C TYR A 98 -15.83 -3.31 9.64
N ILE A 99 -15.06 -3.10 10.70
CA ILE A 99 -14.44 -1.83 11.06
C ILE A 99 -12.93 -2.00 10.94
N MET A 100 -12.25 -1.10 10.23
CA MET A 100 -10.80 -1.09 10.13
C MET A 100 -10.18 -0.08 11.09
N LEU A 101 -9.30 -0.54 11.99
CA LEU A 101 -8.40 0.29 12.79
C LEU A 101 -7.00 0.18 12.20
N SER A 102 -6.64 1.19 11.43
CA SER A 102 -5.41 1.23 10.67
C SER A 102 -4.20 1.59 11.54
N THR A 103 -3.16 0.76 11.52
CA THR A 103 -1.99 0.90 12.39
C THR A 103 -0.67 1.14 11.64
N SER A 104 -0.68 1.09 10.32
CA SER A 104 0.46 1.45 9.46
C SER A 104 0.15 2.66 8.60
N VAL A 105 1.17 3.31 8.05
CA VAL A 105 0.98 4.48 7.18
C VAL A 105 0.14 4.12 5.96
N VAL A 106 0.43 2.99 5.29
CA VAL A 106 -0.34 2.52 4.12
C VAL A 106 -1.79 2.26 4.48
N SER A 107 -2.05 1.52 5.58
CA SER A 107 -3.43 1.23 5.95
C SER A 107 -4.20 2.48 6.38
N ALA A 108 -3.52 3.47 6.94
CA ALA A 108 -4.17 4.70 7.39
C ALA A 108 -4.72 5.56 6.25
N ILE A 109 -4.10 5.52 5.06
CA ILE A 109 -4.40 6.47 3.98
C ILE A 109 -4.81 5.81 2.65
N ASP A 110 -4.56 4.52 2.47
CA ASP A 110 -4.81 3.79 1.22
C ASP A 110 -5.66 2.52 1.49
N SER A 111 -5.06 1.42 1.94
CA SER A 111 -5.73 0.12 2.01
C SER A 111 -6.85 0.04 3.07
N GLY A 112 -6.77 0.79 4.16
CA GLY A 112 -7.79 0.76 5.22
C GLY A 112 -9.13 1.37 4.80
N PRO A 113 -9.18 2.56 4.18
CA PRO A 113 -10.43 3.15 3.69
C PRO A 113 -10.90 2.54 2.36
N SER A 114 -10.07 1.75 1.68
CA SER A 114 -10.37 1.17 0.38
C SER A 114 -11.54 0.19 0.43
N PRO A 115 -12.43 0.17 -0.56
CA PRO A 115 -13.39 -0.91 -0.73
C PRO A 115 -12.75 -2.21 -1.21
N ARG A 116 -11.52 -2.15 -1.70
CA ARG A 116 -10.81 -3.32 -2.24
C ARG A 116 -10.23 -4.15 -1.13
N SER A 117 -10.39 -5.45 -1.25
CA SER A 117 -9.68 -6.45 -0.47
C SER A 117 -9.11 -7.50 -1.41
N CYS A 118 -7.96 -8.07 -1.10
CA CYS A 118 -7.35 -9.04 -1.99
C CYS A 118 -6.45 -10.03 -1.25
N CYS A 119 -6.18 -11.15 -1.93
CA CYS A 119 -5.18 -12.11 -1.51
C CYS A 119 -4.50 -12.78 -2.71
N ASP A 120 -3.36 -13.39 -2.44
CA ASP A 120 -2.57 -14.11 -3.42
C ASP A 120 -3.11 -15.53 -3.60
N ALA A 121 -3.09 -16.00 -4.83
CA ALA A 121 -3.47 -17.37 -5.19
C ALA A 121 -2.79 -17.79 -6.49
N GLY A 122 -2.51 -19.09 -6.64
CA GLY A 122 -1.96 -19.65 -7.87
C GLY A 122 -0.64 -19.03 -8.33
N GLY A 123 0.18 -18.52 -7.39
CA GLY A 123 1.45 -17.83 -7.71
C GLY A 123 1.30 -16.41 -8.25
N PHE A 124 0.09 -15.84 -8.17
CA PHE A 124 -0.18 -14.45 -8.60
C PHE A 124 -0.53 -13.56 -7.41
N LYS A 125 0.11 -12.39 -7.35
CA LYS A 125 -0.18 -11.37 -6.35
C LYS A 125 -1.57 -10.76 -6.61
N ASN A 126 -2.37 -10.59 -5.53
CA ASN A 126 -3.67 -9.92 -5.52
C ASN A 126 -4.64 -10.47 -6.59
N LEU A 127 -4.62 -11.79 -6.82
CA LEU A 127 -5.45 -12.43 -7.86
C LEU A 127 -6.92 -12.51 -7.46
N LEU A 128 -7.18 -12.82 -6.19
CA LEU A 128 -8.52 -12.97 -5.65
C LEU A 128 -8.84 -11.79 -4.73
N GLY A 129 -10.12 -11.42 -4.66
CA GLY A 129 -10.55 -10.33 -3.78
C GLY A 129 -12.01 -9.96 -3.98
N SER A 130 -12.41 -8.90 -3.31
CA SER A 130 -13.76 -8.34 -3.40
C SER A 130 -13.74 -6.82 -3.27
N PHE A 131 -14.84 -6.21 -3.66
CA PHE A 131 -15.14 -4.81 -3.34
C PHE A 131 -16.12 -4.77 -2.17
N HIS A 132 -15.60 -4.60 -0.96
CA HIS A 132 -16.35 -4.58 0.29
C HIS A 132 -15.74 -3.53 1.22
N ALA A 133 -16.33 -2.34 1.25
CA ALA A 133 -15.82 -1.23 2.05
C ALA A 133 -16.04 -1.45 3.55
N PRO A 134 -15.16 -0.96 4.42
CA PRO A 134 -15.40 -0.92 5.85
C PRO A 134 -16.58 0.00 6.17
N VAL A 135 -17.39 -0.37 7.17
CA VAL A 135 -18.45 0.54 7.68
C VAL A 135 -17.86 1.73 8.43
N LEU A 136 -16.63 1.59 8.89
CA LEU A 136 -15.85 2.65 9.54
C LEU A 136 -14.36 2.35 9.39
N ASN A 137 -13.59 3.34 8.93
CA ASN A 137 -12.12 3.31 8.99
C ASN A 137 -11.63 4.33 10.01
N ILE A 138 -10.76 3.89 10.92
CA ILE A 138 -10.13 4.73 11.94
C ILE A 138 -8.63 4.73 11.69
N SER A 139 -8.08 5.91 11.40
CA SER A 139 -6.65 6.12 11.19
C SER A 139 -6.07 6.86 12.39
N ASP A 140 -5.39 6.13 13.27
CA ASP A 140 -4.73 6.71 14.44
C ASP A 140 -3.20 6.64 14.30
N ARG A 141 -2.59 7.81 14.07
CA ARG A 141 -1.14 7.92 13.90
C ARG A 141 -0.34 7.52 15.14
N SER A 142 -0.97 7.42 16.33
CA SER A 142 -0.27 7.01 17.56
C SER A 142 0.36 5.62 17.44
N PHE A 143 -0.19 4.75 16.59
CA PHE A 143 0.40 3.45 16.27
C PHE A 143 1.72 3.55 15.51
N PHE A 144 1.99 4.66 14.81
CA PHE A 144 3.21 4.79 14.02
C PHE A 144 4.48 4.86 14.87
N LYS A 145 4.35 5.16 16.18
CA LYS A 145 5.49 5.19 17.12
C LYS A 145 6.23 3.85 17.20
N SER A 146 5.54 2.73 17.02
CA SER A 146 6.13 1.37 17.10
C SER A 146 6.58 0.82 15.76
N LEU A 147 6.32 1.52 14.64
CA LEU A 147 6.79 1.09 13.32
C LEU A 147 8.31 1.23 13.23
N LYS A 148 8.96 0.29 12.53
CA LYS A 148 10.35 0.51 12.09
C LYS A 148 10.40 1.66 11.08
N THR A 149 11.50 2.39 11.02
CA THR A 149 11.66 3.51 10.07
C THR A 149 11.52 3.05 8.60
N SER A 150 11.94 1.83 8.27
CA SER A 150 11.72 1.23 6.95
C SER A 150 10.24 1.12 6.59
N TRP A 151 9.38 0.77 7.55
CA TRP A 151 7.92 0.72 7.34
C TRP A 151 7.29 2.11 7.18
N VAL A 152 7.79 3.10 7.92
CA VAL A 152 7.36 4.50 7.76
C VAL A 152 7.75 4.99 6.37
N ARG A 153 9.01 4.77 5.96
CA ARG A 153 9.53 5.13 4.63
C ARG A 153 8.73 4.49 3.52
N HIS A 154 8.51 3.20 3.58
CA HIS A 154 7.71 2.46 2.62
C HIS A 154 6.28 3.02 2.51
N GLY A 155 5.62 3.32 3.65
CA GLY A 155 4.26 3.86 3.66
C GLY A 155 4.14 5.28 3.08
N ILE A 156 5.18 6.11 3.21
CA ILE A 156 5.20 7.47 2.67
C ILE A 156 5.10 7.47 1.13
N ALA A 157 5.52 6.41 0.44
CA ALA A 157 5.42 6.32 -1.00
C ALA A 157 3.97 6.46 -1.51
N GLU A 158 3.00 5.92 -0.79
CA GLU A 158 1.58 6.05 -1.10
C GLU A 158 1.06 7.50 -0.91
N ILE A 159 1.62 8.22 0.06
CA ILE A 159 1.35 9.65 0.23
C ILE A 159 1.92 10.44 -0.96
N HIS A 160 3.15 10.12 -1.39
CA HIS A 160 3.76 10.74 -2.56
C HIS A 160 2.95 10.48 -3.84
N LYS A 161 2.38 9.29 -3.98
CA LYS A 161 1.46 8.95 -5.08
C LYS A 161 0.38 10.02 -5.22
N MET A 162 -0.37 10.26 -4.17
CA MET A 162 -1.48 11.23 -4.18
C MET A 162 -0.99 12.67 -4.33
N ALA A 163 0.13 13.02 -3.70
CA ALA A 163 0.73 14.35 -3.79
C ALA A 163 1.12 14.72 -5.23
N VAL A 164 1.73 13.78 -5.96
CA VAL A 164 2.22 14.04 -7.32
C VAL A 164 1.06 14.20 -8.32
N ILE A 165 0.00 13.39 -8.21
CA ILE A 165 -1.04 13.31 -9.25
C ILE A 165 -2.37 13.95 -8.88
N ARG A 166 -2.62 14.31 -7.59
CA ARG A 166 -3.93 14.83 -7.18
C ARG A 166 -3.90 16.06 -6.29
N ASP A 167 -2.86 16.25 -5.48
CA ASP A 167 -2.88 17.29 -4.45
C ASP A 167 -1.55 18.04 -4.33
N ALA A 168 -1.50 19.22 -4.96
CA ALA A 168 -0.32 20.09 -4.93
C ALA A 168 -0.06 20.67 -3.52
N GLU A 169 -1.09 20.86 -2.69
CA GLU A 169 -0.91 21.31 -1.30
C GLU A 169 -0.21 20.23 -0.47
N LEU A 170 -0.63 18.98 -0.64
CA LEU A 170 0.02 17.82 -0.03
C LEU A 170 1.48 17.72 -0.47
N PHE A 171 1.76 17.91 -1.77
CA PHE A 171 3.13 17.92 -2.31
C PHE A 171 4.00 18.98 -1.62
N ASN A 172 3.52 20.22 -1.53
CA ASN A 172 4.24 21.32 -0.90
C ASN A 172 4.46 21.07 0.61
N LEU A 173 3.50 20.46 1.31
CA LEU A 173 3.65 20.08 2.71
C LEU A 173 4.73 19.00 2.90
N LEU A 174 4.82 18.05 1.99
CA LEU A 174 5.88 17.03 2.00
C LEU A 174 7.25 17.66 1.73
N GLU A 175 7.37 18.60 0.79
CA GLU A 175 8.63 19.34 0.58
C GLU A 175 9.05 20.13 1.83
N ASP A 176 8.10 20.75 2.50
CA ASP A 176 8.33 21.58 3.69
C ASP A 176 8.65 20.75 4.97
N THR A 177 8.12 19.52 5.07
CA THR A 177 8.43 18.63 6.19
C THR A 177 9.72 17.82 5.96
N GLY A 178 9.96 17.42 4.73
CA GLY A 178 11.14 16.67 4.36
C GLY A 178 11.37 15.43 5.24
N HIS A 179 12.63 15.14 5.53
CA HIS A 179 13.03 13.97 6.31
C HIS A 179 12.50 13.96 7.76
N ASP A 180 12.11 15.12 8.33
CA ASP A 180 11.62 15.19 9.71
C ASP A 180 10.30 14.43 9.92
N LEU A 181 9.45 14.34 8.88
CA LEU A 181 8.23 13.55 8.93
C LEU A 181 8.54 12.06 9.20
N MET A 182 9.57 11.54 8.57
CA MET A 182 10.03 10.16 8.73
C MET A 182 10.73 9.96 10.07
N LYS A 183 11.70 10.83 10.45
CA LYS A 183 12.45 10.75 11.71
C LYS A 183 11.57 10.80 12.95
N THR A 184 10.46 11.52 12.88
CA THR A 184 9.52 11.65 13.98
C THR A 184 8.35 10.69 13.90
N HIS A 185 8.34 9.76 12.93
CA HIS A 185 7.23 8.87 12.66
C HIS A 185 5.89 9.64 12.67
N PHE A 186 5.80 10.67 11.81
CA PHE A 186 4.64 11.56 11.76
C PHE A 186 4.37 12.32 13.06
N GLY A 187 5.41 12.74 13.75
CA GLY A 187 5.28 13.50 15.02
C GLY A 187 4.74 12.65 16.17
N THR A 188 5.10 11.37 16.23
CA THR A 188 4.75 10.47 17.35
C THR A 188 5.93 10.12 18.24
N ILE A 189 7.16 10.31 17.76
CA ILE A 189 8.41 10.10 18.50
C ILE A 189 9.33 11.30 18.31
N ASN A 190 10.30 11.49 19.20
CA ASN A 190 11.37 12.48 19.11
C ASN A 190 10.88 13.92 18.87
N CYS A 191 9.69 14.27 19.37
CA CYS A 191 9.10 15.60 19.25
C CYS A 191 8.14 15.88 20.41
N ASN A 192 7.83 17.18 20.66
CA ASN A 192 6.83 17.63 21.63
C ASN A 192 5.46 17.78 20.94
N HIS A 193 4.38 17.68 21.70
CA HIS A 193 3.02 17.82 21.16
C HIS A 193 2.72 19.15 20.47
N GLN A 194 3.47 20.21 20.82
CA GLN A 194 3.35 21.56 20.26
C GLN A 194 4.21 21.77 19.01
N ASP A 195 5.08 20.83 18.67
CA ASP A 195 5.97 20.95 17.52
C ASP A 195 5.19 21.08 16.21
N ARG A 196 5.67 21.95 15.34
CA ARG A 196 5.08 22.19 14.02
C ARG A 196 4.91 20.89 13.20
N ILE A 197 5.81 19.92 13.40
CA ILE A 197 5.73 18.62 12.71
C ILE A 197 4.46 17.85 13.07
N VAL A 198 3.98 17.93 14.30
CA VAL A 198 2.75 17.25 14.76
C VAL A 198 1.52 17.76 14.00
N SER A 199 1.38 19.10 13.91
CA SER A 199 0.27 19.71 13.16
C SER A 199 0.32 19.38 11.67
N LYS A 200 1.52 19.46 11.05
CA LYS A 200 1.71 19.12 9.65
C LYS A 200 1.43 17.64 9.37
N SER A 201 1.86 16.73 10.26
CA SER A 201 1.60 15.30 10.12
C SER A 201 0.11 14.99 10.09
N LYS A 202 -0.68 15.60 10.96
CA LYS A 202 -2.15 15.47 10.94
C LYS A 202 -2.74 15.95 9.62
N LYS A 203 -2.27 17.09 9.12
CA LYS A 203 -2.74 17.67 7.86
C LYS A 203 -2.35 16.78 6.67
N ILE A 204 -1.12 16.25 6.63
CA ILE A 204 -0.65 15.33 5.60
C ILE A 204 -1.52 14.08 5.55
N ILE A 205 -1.78 13.42 6.69
CA ILE A 205 -2.65 12.24 6.75
C ILE A 205 -4.07 12.58 6.27
N GLY A 206 -4.63 13.69 6.74
CA GLY A 206 -5.97 14.14 6.35
C GLY A 206 -6.11 14.41 4.84
N LEU A 207 -5.15 15.13 4.24
CA LEU A 207 -5.13 15.40 2.80
C LEU A 207 -4.90 14.13 1.98
N SER A 208 -4.00 13.24 2.44
CA SER A 208 -3.74 11.97 1.76
C SER A 208 -4.99 11.10 1.72
N LEU A 209 -5.65 10.93 2.87
CA LEU A 209 -6.89 10.17 2.99
C LEU A 209 -8.01 10.77 2.11
N LYS A 210 -8.19 12.10 2.16
CA LYS A 210 -9.17 12.80 1.33
C LYS A 210 -8.90 12.56 -0.16
N SER A 211 -7.67 12.83 -0.61
CA SER A 211 -7.30 12.68 -2.03
C SER A 211 -7.46 11.25 -2.52
N TYR A 212 -7.16 10.27 -1.65
CA TYR A 212 -7.34 8.86 -1.96
C TYR A 212 -8.81 8.51 -2.11
N VAL A 213 -9.65 8.80 -1.12
CA VAL A 213 -11.07 8.49 -1.15
C VAL A 213 -11.77 9.18 -2.33
N GLU A 214 -11.48 10.47 -2.58
CA GLU A 214 -12.01 11.20 -3.73
C GLU A 214 -11.58 10.59 -5.07
N SER A 215 -10.40 9.95 -5.15
CA SER A 215 -9.95 9.28 -6.38
C SER A 215 -10.77 8.03 -6.74
N GLU A 216 -11.50 7.48 -5.78
CA GLU A 216 -12.28 6.26 -5.95
C GLU A 216 -13.79 6.50 -6.08
N TYR A 217 -14.30 7.69 -5.73
CA TYR A 217 -15.73 7.97 -5.67
C TYR A 217 -16.51 7.62 -6.94
N ASP A 218 -15.95 7.93 -8.11
CA ASP A 218 -16.63 7.70 -9.39
C ASP A 218 -16.40 6.29 -9.95
N ASN A 219 -15.56 5.47 -9.28
CA ASN A 219 -15.13 4.17 -9.81
C ASN A 219 -14.87 3.12 -8.72
N LEU A 220 -15.73 3.06 -7.71
CA LEU A 220 -15.57 2.18 -6.53
C LEU A 220 -15.37 0.70 -6.86
N HIS A 221 -15.92 0.21 -7.97
CA HIS A 221 -15.79 -1.17 -8.42
C HIS A 221 -14.78 -1.32 -9.57
N GLU A 222 -13.97 -0.28 -9.82
CA GLU A 222 -12.94 -0.26 -10.87
C GLU A 222 -13.44 -0.68 -12.27
N VAL A 223 -14.67 -0.31 -12.61
CA VAL A 223 -15.27 -0.61 -13.91
C VAL A 223 -14.49 0.04 -15.06
N HIS A 224 -13.87 1.20 -14.79
CA HIS A 224 -13.04 1.91 -15.76
C HIS A 224 -11.56 1.69 -15.49
N SER A 225 -10.77 1.54 -16.57
CA SER A 225 -9.32 1.43 -16.49
C SER A 225 -8.60 2.75 -16.15
N ILE A 226 -9.32 3.88 -16.17
CA ILE A 226 -8.82 5.22 -15.81
C ILE A 226 -8.88 5.34 -14.29
N ARG A 227 -7.71 5.27 -13.63
CA ARG A 227 -7.58 5.25 -12.18
C ARG A 227 -6.33 6.01 -11.77
N ASP A 228 -6.49 7.19 -11.19
CA ASP A 228 -5.36 8.01 -10.73
C ASP A 228 -4.54 7.26 -9.69
N HIS A 229 -5.20 6.61 -8.73
CA HIS A 229 -4.55 5.84 -7.67
C HIS A 229 -3.70 4.65 -8.17
N ALA A 230 -3.80 4.31 -9.47
CA ALA A 230 -2.92 3.32 -10.09
C ALA A 230 -1.55 3.89 -10.52
N PHE A 231 -1.23 5.15 -10.21
CA PHE A 231 0.09 5.73 -10.43
C PHE A 231 1.16 4.95 -9.67
N GLY A 232 2.16 4.46 -10.38
CA GLY A 232 3.18 3.59 -9.81
C GLY A 232 2.80 2.10 -9.66
N HIS A 233 1.59 1.68 -10.08
CA HIS A 233 1.07 0.32 -9.87
C HIS A 233 0.86 -0.48 -11.17
N GLY A 234 1.45 -0.06 -12.27
CA GLY A 234 1.38 -0.76 -13.55
C GLY A 234 2.50 -1.79 -13.69
N LEU A 235 3.70 -1.30 -13.95
CA LEU A 235 4.89 -2.12 -14.15
C LEU A 235 5.42 -2.71 -12.83
N SER A 236 5.32 -1.96 -11.72
CA SER A 236 5.80 -2.39 -10.39
C SER A 236 5.17 -3.69 -9.94
N ALA A 237 3.89 -3.90 -10.19
CA ALA A 237 3.20 -5.14 -9.88
C ALA A 237 3.83 -6.39 -10.49
N ASN A 238 4.63 -6.24 -11.57
CA ASN A 238 5.33 -7.36 -12.19
C ASN A 238 6.75 -7.56 -11.65
N PHE A 239 7.44 -6.50 -11.21
CA PHE A 239 8.83 -6.61 -10.78
C PHE A 239 9.02 -6.60 -9.26
N GLU A 240 8.06 -6.13 -8.46
CA GLU A 240 8.14 -6.01 -7.00
C GLU A 240 8.61 -7.31 -6.34
N LEU A 241 7.86 -8.40 -6.53
CA LEU A 241 8.19 -9.70 -5.95
C LEU A 241 9.48 -10.29 -6.54
N LYS A 242 9.72 -10.09 -7.86
CA LYS A 242 10.93 -10.60 -8.54
C LYS A 242 12.21 -9.93 -8.04
N ALA A 243 12.10 -8.67 -7.65
CA ALA A 243 13.21 -7.88 -7.13
C ALA A 243 13.34 -7.97 -5.60
N GLY A 244 12.37 -8.57 -4.90
CA GLY A 244 12.32 -8.61 -3.44
C GLY A 244 12.15 -7.22 -2.81
N LEU A 245 11.59 -6.26 -3.55
CA LEU A 245 11.42 -4.89 -3.09
C LEU A 245 10.24 -4.77 -2.13
N LEU A 246 10.41 -3.93 -1.12
CA LEU A 246 9.26 -3.40 -0.37
C LEU A 246 8.35 -2.63 -1.32
N HIS A 247 7.04 -2.82 -1.18
CA HIS A 247 6.02 -2.22 -2.05
C HIS A 247 6.23 -0.73 -2.31
N GLY A 248 6.44 0.08 -1.27
CA GLY A 248 6.66 1.52 -1.44
C GLY A 248 7.90 1.88 -2.28
N HIS A 249 8.97 1.08 -2.22
CA HIS A 249 10.13 1.28 -3.09
C HIS A 249 9.84 0.86 -4.54
N ALA A 250 9.10 -0.24 -4.74
CA ALA A 250 8.72 -0.69 -6.08
C ALA A 250 7.84 0.35 -6.79
N ILE A 251 6.79 0.85 -6.13
CA ILE A 251 5.93 1.90 -6.70
C ILE A 251 6.68 3.21 -6.90
N SER A 252 7.62 3.56 -6.00
CA SER A 252 8.46 4.76 -6.15
C SER A 252 9.30 4.73 -7.42
N VAL A 253 9.93 3.59 -7.72
CA VAL A 253 10.69 3.40 -8.97
C VAL A 253 9.80 3.66 -10.19
N GLU A 254 8.59 3.10 -10.22
CA GLU A 254 7.67 3.30 -11.35
C GLU A 254 7.10 4.72 -11.39
N MET A 255 6.72 5.32 -10.25
CA MET A 255 6.22 6.70 -10.21
C MET A 255 7.22 7.70 -10.77
N ASN A 256 8.50 7.54 -10.44
CA ASN A 256 9.55 8.41 -10.94
C ASN A 256 9.84 8.16 -12.43
N LEU A 257 9.83 6.90 -12.90
CA LEU A 257 9.91 6.57 -14.33
C LEU A 257 8.72 7.16 -15.10
N SER A 258 7.51 7.04 -14.57
CA SER A 258 6.28 7.60 -15.17
C SER A 258 6.30 9.13 -15.21
N SER A 259 6.87 9.77 -14.18
CA SER A 259 7.09 11.23 -14.17
C SER A 259 8.11 11.63 -15.23
N PHE A 260 9.16 10.84 -15.46
CA PHE A 260 10.10 11.06 -16.53
C PHE A 260 9.45 10.88 -17.92
N MET A 261 8.59 9.88 -18.10
CA MET A 261 7.80 9.74 -19.34
C MET A 261 6.96 10.98 -19.61
N SER A 262 6.32 11.53 -18.58
CA SER A 262 5.55 12.78 -18.71
C SER A 262 6.41 13.96 -19.14
N TYR A 263 7.62 14.09 -18.58
CA TYR A 263 8.59 15.11 -19.00
C TYR A 263 8.99 14.93 -20.47
N LYS A 264 9.28 13.70 -20.91
CA LYS A 264 9.61 13.40 -22.33
C LYS A 264 8.46 13.76 -23.30
N ARG A 265 7.21 13.72 -22.82
CA ARG A 265 6.02 14.18 -23.57
C ARG A 265 5.81 15.71 -23.50
N GLY A 266 6.64 16.43 -22.76
CA GLY A 266 6.51 17.88 -22.57
C GLY A 266 5.29 18.28 -21.70
N TRP A 267 4.75 17.36 -20.90
CA TRP A 267 3.58 17.62 -20.06
C TRP A 267 3.93 18.25 -18.72
N ILE A 268 5.13 17.97 -18.20
CA ILE A 268 5.68 18.66 -17.04
C ILE A 268 7.01 19.33 -17.40
N SER A 269 7.35 20.39 -16.66
CA SER A 269 8.62 21.10 -16.81
C SER A 269 9.79 20.29 -16.21
N GLU A 270 11.02 20.56 -16.68
CA GLU A 270 12.22 20.01 -16.07
C GLU A 270 12.33 20.38 -14.59
N LYS A 271 11.91 21.59 -14.21
CA LYS A 271 11.86 22.06 -12.83
C LYS A 271 10.95 21.17 -11.98
N ASP A 272 9.74 20.84 -12.47
CA ASP A 272 8.79 20.00 -11.72
C ASP A 272 9.26 18.55 -11.65
N LEU A 273 9.86 18.02 -12.72
CA LEU A 273 10.49 16.71 -12.70
C LEU A 273 11.55 16.62 -11.59
N HIS A 274 12.43 17.61 -11.52
CA HIS A 274 13.47 17.65 -10.49
C HIS A 274 12.93 17.89 -9.08
N ARG A 275 11.79 18.57 -8.91
CA ARG A 275 11.10 18.67 -7.61
C ARG A 275 10.58 17.29 -7.20
N ILE A 276 9.92 16.57 -8.11
CA ILE A 276 9.43 15.21 -7.84
C ILE A 276 10.58 14.31 -7.43
N PHE A 277 11.65 14.22 -8.22
CA PHE A 277 12.79 13.36 -7.91
C PHE A 277 13.45 13.71 -6.57
N ARG A 278 13.61 15.00 -6.26
CA ARG A 278 14.14 15.45 -4.96
C ARG A 278 13.24 15.05 -3.80
N LEU A 279 11.93 15.17 -3.97
CA LEU A 279 10.98 14.77 -2.94
C LEU A 279 11.19 13.29 -2.56
N PHE A 280 11.15 12.38 -3.53
CA PHE A 280 11.39 10.95 -3.27
C PHE A 280 12.77 10.68 -2.67
N SER A 281 13.81 11.35 -3.17
CA SER A 281 15.18 11.19 -2.67
C SER A 281 15.37 11.66 -1.23
N VAL A 282 14.71 12.77 -0.82
CA VAL A 282 14.75 13.30 0.57
C VAL A 282 14.12 12.32 1.54
N TYR A 283 13.07 11.62 1.13
CA TYR A 283 12.44 10.55 1.91
C TYR A 283 13.13 9.19 1.75
N GLU A 284 14.31 9.15 1.13
CA GLU A 284 15.14 7.95 0.95
C GLU A 284 14.42 6.84 0.16
N LEU A 285 13.40 7.17 -0.62
CA LEU A 285 12.70 6.26 -1.52
C LEU A 285 13.51 6.01 -2.79
N SER A 286 13.33 4.85 -3.39
CA SER A 286 14.04 4.46 -4.61
C SER A 286 13.53 5.22 -5.83
N LEU A 287 14.40 5.94 -6.51
CA LEU A 287 14.18 6.46 -7.86
C LEU A 287 14.51 5.39 -8.91
N TRP A 288 15.45 4.50 -8.61
CA TRP A 288 16.02 3.52 -9.51
C TRP A 288 16.15 2.14 -8.88
N HIS A 289 15.98 1.11 -9.70
CA HIS A 289 16.38 -0.26 -9.41
C HIS A 289 16.81 -0.94 -10.72
N ASP A 290 17.85 -1.78 -10.69
CA ASP A 290 18.39 -2.44 -11.88
C ASP A 290 17.43 -3.43 -12.55
N ILE A 291 16.37 -3.84 -11.89
CA ILE A 291 15.29 -4.65 -12.45
C ILE A 291 14.66 -3.99 -13.70
N LEU A 292 14.71 -2.65 -13.81
CA LEU A 292 14.24 -1.93 -14.99
C LEU A 292 15.04 -2.26 -16.26
N LEU A 293 16.27 -2.78 -16.11
CA LEU A 293 17.11 -3.22 -17.22
C LEU A 293 16.78 -4.66 -17.69
N ASP A 294 16.02 -5.42 -16.93
CA ASP A 294 15.51 -6.72 -17.35
C ASP A 294 14.38 -6.53 -18.38
N GLU A 295 14.77 -6.52 -19.65
CA GLU A 295 13.85 -6.31 -20.77
C GLU A 295 12.71 -7.34 -20.79
N LYS A 296 12.98 -8.59 -20.42
CA LYS A 296 11.96 -9.64 -20.35
C LYS A 296 10.94 -9.31 -19.26
N CYS A 297 11.40 -8.88 -18.08
CA CYS A 297 10.54 -8.49 -16.98
C CYS A 297 9.68 -7.28 -17.37
N MET A 298 10.29 -6.24 -17.98
CA MET A 298 9.57 -5.04 -18.39
C MET A 298 8.52 -5.32 -19.46
N ASN A 299 8.86 -6.13 -20.48
CA ASN A 299 7.92 -6.53 -21.53
C ASN A 299 6.76 -7.36 -20.98
N GLN A 300 7.00 -8.26 -20.03
CA GLN A 300 5.95 -9.02 -19.36
C GLN A 300 5.01 -8.10 -18.56
N GLY A 301 5.55 -7.11 -17.85
CA GLY A 301 4.73 -6.11 -17.14
C GLY A 301 3.86 -5.31 -18.09
N PHE A 302 4.43 -4.87 -19.21
CA PHE A 302 3.72 -4.13 -20.26
C PHE A 302 2.55 -4.97 -20.85
N ASP A 303 2.80 -6.22 -21.19
CA ASP A 303 1.76 -7.14 -21.74
C ASP A 303 0.64 -7.40 -20.71
N LYS A 304 0.99 -7.57 -19.44
CA LYS A 304 -0.01 -7.73 -18.36
C LYS A 304 -0.90 -6.49 -18.19
N ILE A 305 -0.36 -5.28 -18.35
CA ILE A 305 -1.16 -4.05 -18.31
C ILE A 305 -2.19 -4.07 -19.44
N LEU A 306 -1.76 -4.34 -20.68
CA LEU A 306 -2.64 -4.42 -21.83
C LEU A 306 -3.72 -5.49 -21.64
N GLN A 307 -3.34 -6.69 -21.19
CA GLN A 307 -4.26 -7.79 -20.95
C GLN A 307 -5.34 -7.44 -19.91
N LYS A 308 -4.93 -6.86 -18.77
CA LYS A 308 -5.86 -6.50 -17.68
C LYS A 308 -6.79 -5.34 -18.04
N ARG A 309 -6.40 -4.48 -18.98
CA ARG A 309 -7.12 -3.24 -19.34
C ARG A 309 -7.74 -3.29 -20.73
N GLY A 310 -8.01 -4.48 -21.27
CA GLY A 310 -8.70 -4.64 -22.55
C GLY A 310 -7.96 -3.99 -23.73
N GLY A 311 -6.61 -4.05 -23.74
CA GLY A 311 -5.78 -3.50 -24.80
C GLY A 311 -5.35 -2.04 -24.58
N ASN A 312 -5.78 -1.39 -23.49
CA ASN A 312 -5.39 -0.02 -23.15
C ASN A 312 -4.24 0.00 -22.13
N LEU A 313 -3.28 0.89 -22.31
CA LEU A 313 -2.22 1.10 -21.31
C LEU A 313 -2.73 1.89 -20.11
N ALA A 314 -3.39 3.01 -20.36
CA ALA A 314 -3.91 3.92 -19.36
C ALA A 314 -2.91 4.17 -18.20
N ILE A 315 -1.62 4.40 -18.52
CA ILE A 315 -0.58 4.62 -17.53
C ILE A 315 -0.75 6.02 -16.94
N PRO A 316 -1.06 6.16 -15.64
CA PRO A 316 -1.19 7.48 -15.03
C PRO A 316 0.18 8.15 -14.95
N VAL A 317 0.23 9.44 -15.25
CA VAL A 317 1.43 10.27 -15.17
C VAL A 317 1.06 11.70 -14.75
N PRO A 318 1.93 12.46 -14.09
CA PRO A 318 1.64 13.84 -13.76
C PRO A 318 1.55 14.71 -15.02
N SER A 319 0.52 15.56 -15.14
CA SER A 319 0.44 16.63 -16.15
C SER A 319 0.86 18.00 -15.60
N SER A 320 0.92 18.11 -14.31
CA SER A 320 1.57 19.08 -13.45
C SER A 320 1.56 18.47 -12.05
N ILE A 321 2.30 19.03 -11.10
CA ILE A 321 2.20 18.59 -9.70
C ILE A 321 0.74 18.74 -9.24
N GLY A 322 0.16 17.66 -8.72
CA GLY A 322 -1.24 17.61 -8.28
C GLY A 322 -2.27 17.37 -9.38
N LYS A 323 -1.86 17.01 -10.61
CA LYS A 323 -2.79 16.70 -11.71
C LYS A 323 -2.31 15.51 -12.53
N CYS A 324 -3.26 14.65 -12.94
CA CYS A 324 -3.02 13.42 -13.68
C CYS A 324 -3.37 13.53 -15.17
N LYS A 325 -2.64 12.80 -16.01
CA LYS A 325 -2.96 12.41 -17.39
C LYS A 325 -2.62 10.95 -17.61
N TYR A 326 -2.95 10.40 -18.77
CA TYR A 326 -2.75 9.00 -19.10
C TYR A 326 -1.99 8.82 -20.41
N ILE A 327 -0.99 7.93 -20.41
CA ILE A 327 -0.29 7.49 -21.62
C ILE A 327 -0.95 6.22 -22.13
N ASN A 328 -1.34 6.21 -23.42
CA ASN A 328 -1.96 5.07 -24.10
C ASN A 328 -1.18 4.57 -25.31
N ASP A 329 -0.24 5.36 -25.81
CA ASP A 329 0.47 5.17 -27.07
C ASP A 329 1.95 4.77 -26.90
N LEU A 330 2.35 4.37 -25.68
CA LEU A 330 3.72 3.90 -25.40
C LEU A 330 3.97 2.55 -26.08
N THR A 331 5.14 2.42 -26.72
CA THR A 331 5.62 1.14 -27.26
C THR A 331 6.70 0.52 -26.38
N LYS A 332 6.93 -0.81 -26.49
CA LYS A 332 8.03 -1.49 -25.76
C LYS A 332 9.41 -0.92 -26.12
N THR A 333 9.61 -0.57 -27.39
CA THR A 333 10.88 0.05 -27.85
C THR A 333 11.07 1.42 -27.23
N GLU A 334 10.02 2.25 -27.19
CA GLU A 334 10.07 3.57 -26.55
C GLU A 334 10.32 3.44 -25.04
N LEU A 335 9.65 2.51 -24.36
CA LEU A 335 9.87 2.23 -22.93
C LEU A 335 11.33 1.87 -22.66
N LYS A 336 11.93 0.99 -23.47
CA LYS A 336 13.35 0.60 -23.36
C LYS A 336 14.28 1.81 -23.49
N ASN A 337 14.06 2.66 -24.47
CA ASN A 337 14.88 3.88 -24.71
C ASN A 337 14.72 4.87 -23.54
N ILE A 338 13.48 5.09 -23.08
CA ILE A 338 13.20 5.94 -21.93
C ILE A 338 13.93 5.46 -20.68
N ILE A 339 13.95 4.15 -20.39
CA ILE A 339 14.66 3.58 -19.23
C ILE A 339 16.15 3.87 -19.29
N GLN A 340 16.78 3.78 -20.47
CA GLN A 340 18.20 4.08 -20.63
C GLN A 340 18.51 5.56 -20.35
N GLU A 341 17.71 6.49 -20.88
CA GLU A 341 17.87 7.91 -20.63
C GLU A 341 17.58 8.25 -19.14
N TYR A 342 16.54 7.66 -18.57
CA TYR A 342 16.15 7.83 -17.17
C TYR A 342 17.28 7.45 -16.22
N LYS A 343 17.96 6.33 -16.47
CA LYS A 343 19.12 5.87 -15.68
C LYS A 343 20.19 6.96 -15.57
N LEU A 344 20.51 7.62 -16.69
CA LEU A 344 21.55 8.65 -16.74
C LEU A 344 21.20 9.87 -15.86
N ILE A 345 19.92 10.21 -15.78
CA ILE A 345 19.46 11.35 -14.98
C ILE A 345 19.44 11.00 -13.50
N VAL A 346 18.82 9.87 -13.13
CA VAL A 346 18.67 9.49 -11.71
C VAL A 346 19.99 9.09 -11.07
N SER A 347 21.00 8.67 -11.87
CA SER A 347 22.35 8.40 -11.37
C SER A 347 23.04 9.63 -10.75
N LYS A 348 22.57 10.83 -11.03
CA LYS A 348 23.06 12.09 -10.45
C LYS A 348 22.47 12.40 -9.07
N TYR A 349 21.45 11.65 -8.65
CA TYR A 349 20.81 11.81 -7.34
C TYR A 349 21.57 11.06 -6.24
N PRO A 350 21.36 11.40 -4.96
CA PRO A 350 21.96 10.68 -3.84
C PRO A 350 21.83 9.17 -3.98
N ARG A 351 22.88 8.44 -3.61
CA ARG A 351 22.97 6.97 -3.75
C ARG A 351 22.73 6.47 -5.18
N LYS A 352 22.97 7.30 -6.20
CA LYS A 352 22.66 7.01 -7.62
C LYS A 352 21.19 6.65 -7.85
N GLY A 353 20.29 7.25 -7.09
CA GLY A 353 18.85 7.01 -7.14
C GLY A 353 18.38 5.77 -6.36
N LEU A 354 19.27 5.05 -5.69
CA LEU A 354 18.86 3.93 -4.83
C LEU A 354 18.24 4.41 -3.54
N GLY A 355 17.20 3.71 -3.08
CA GLY A 355 16.57 3.95 -1.78
C GLY A 355 17.42 3.44 -0.61
N VAL A 356 16.94 3.69 0.61
CA VAL A 356 17.50 3.13 1.85
C VAL A 356 16.60 1.97 2.30
N GLU A 357 17.21 0.83 2.61
CA GLU A 357 16.50 -0.40 3.02
C GLU A 357 15.35 -0.77 2.04
N PRO A 358 15.64 -0.94 0.73
CA PRO A 358 14.58 -1.13 -0.25
C PRO A 358 14.02 -2.56 -0.30
N LEU A 359 14.73 -3.55 0.27
CA LEU A 359 14.37 -4.97 0.18
C LEU A 359 13.51 -5.42 1.36
N CYS A 360 12.68 -6.43 1.14
CA CYS A 360 11.90 -7.07 2.20
C CYS A 360 12.79 -7.59 3.33
N SER A 361 13.94 -8.18 2.99
CA SER A 361 14.95 -8.64 3.97
C SER A 361 15.48 -7.53 4.87
N ASP A 362 15.62 -6.30 4.38
CA ASP A 362 16.09 -5.16 5.16
C ASP A 362 15.10 -4.80 6.30
N ALA A 363 13.81 -5.03 6.05
CA ALA A 363 12.75 -4.83 7.05
C ALA A 363 12.56 -6.05 7.98
N GLY A 364 13.34 -7.13 7.78
CA GLY A 364 13.20 -8.38 8.52
C GLY A 364 12.03 -9.24 8.07
N LEU A 365 11.60 -9.07 6.82
CA LEU A 365 10.59 -9.90 6.17
C LEU A 365 11.23 -11.08 5.45
N GLU A 366 10.47 -12.17 5.32
CA GLU A 366 10.86 -13.26 4.43
C GLU A 366 10.96 -12.76 2.99
N ASP A 367 11.99 -13.21 2.26
CA ASP A 367 12.19 -12.86 0.87
C ASP A 367 11.13 -13.57 0.00
N PRO A 368 10.18 -12.85 -0.60
CA PRO A 368 9.15 -13.45 -1.43
C PRO A 368 9.71 -14.21 -2.64
N VAL A 369 10.88 -13.81 -3.15
CA VAL A 369 11.56 -14.52 -4.26
C VAL A 369 11.93 -15.94 -3.85
N THR A 370 12.38 -16.15 -2.63
CA THR A 370 12.76 -17.48 -2.11
C THR A 370 11.52 -18.35 -1.90
N VAL A 371 10.46 -17.77 -1.32
CA VAL A 371 9.20 -18.48 -1.04
C VAL A 371 8.51 -18.92 -2.33
N PHE A 372 8.38 -18.05 -3.33
CA PHE A 372 7.76 -18.42 -4.61
C PHE A 372 8.55 -19.46 -5.41
N LYS A 373 9.90 -19.44 -5.35
CA LYS A 373 10.71 -20.47 -5.99
C LYS A 373 10.52 -21.86 -5.35
N THR A 374 10.22 -21.92 -4.08
CA THR A 374 9.93 -23.18 -3.36
C THR A 374 8.58 -23.74 -3.79
N ASP A 375 7.56 -22.89 -3.93
CA ASP A 375 6.23 -23.30 -4.40
C ASP A 375 6.23 -23.77 -5.87
N GLU A 376 7.02 -23.11 -6.76
CA GLU A 376 7.19 -23.59 -8.12
C GLU A 376 7.87 -24.97 -8.23
N LYS A 377 8.80 -25.29 -7.32
CA LYS A 377 9.40 -26.62 -7.22
C LYS A 377 8.38 -27.67 -6.77
N ILE A 378 7.60 -27.37 -5.74
CA ILE A 378 6.57 -28.25 -5.20
C ILE A 378 5.49 -28.54 -6.26
N THR A 379 5.07 -27.51 -7.01
CA THR A 379 4.08 -27.67 -8.09
C THR A 379 4.63 -28.48 -9.28
N LYS A 380 5.90 -28.35 -9.61
CA LYS A 380 6.54 -29.16 -10.67
C LYS A 380 6.73 -30.62 -10.25
N GLU A 381 7.07 -30.89 -9.00
CA GLU A 381 7.17 -32.27 -8.47
C GLU A 381 5.79 -32.94 -8.35
N ALA A 382 4.73 -32.18 -8.01
CA ALA A 382 3.36 -32.69 -7.96
C ALA A 382 2.73 -32.91 -9.34
N SER A 383 3.25 -32.30 -10.43
CA SER A 383 2.81 -32.49 -11.80
C SER A 383 3.56 -33.62 -12.54
N LEU A 384 4.57 -34.20 -11.90
CA LEU A 384 5.37 -35.33 -12.45
C LEU A 384 5.04 -36.66 -11.77
N ASN A 385 4.13 -36.70 -10.80
CA ASN A 385 3.51 -37.88 -10.19
C ASN A 385 2.03 -37.94 -10.57
#